data_ed5f7ba3f400aab851630d65c78ce11d
#
_entry.id   ed5f7ba3f400aab851630d65c78ce11d
#
_cell.length_a   1.000
_cell.length_b   1.000
_cell.length_c   1.000
_cell.angle_alpha   90.00
_cell.angle_beta   90.00
_cell.angle_gamma   90.00
#
_symmetry.space_group_name_H-M   'P 1'
#
loop_
_entity.id
_entity.type
_entity.pdbx_description
1 polymer ?
#
loop_
_entity_poly.entity_id
_entity_poly.type
_entity_poly.pdbx_seq_one_letter_code
_entity_poly.pdbx_strand_id
1 'polypeptide(L)'
;MATILQKSGVKSLANGNSLVHAHEVHDMAPIQELPVEQVPSNEINSETAPQLVEDEEPEIDIVINNVVCSFSVRCHLNLRDIALNGVNVEFRRENGMVTMKLRRPYTTASIWSSGRITCTGATSEEQAKIAARRYARCLQKLGFQVRFHNFRVVNVLGTCSMPFAIKITAFSEKFRDCAEYEPELHPGVTYKIKQPKATLKIFSTGSITVTARSVQDVQHAIEHIFPLVYEFRKLRTPVDQEIWEAKRNARTLKRRYSESKAPSSGLGIDLSDEEDIVDSEEVDDWE
;
A
#
# COMPACT_ATOMS: atom_id res chain seq x y z
N MET A 1 8.54 17.88 20.28
CA MET A 1 8.33 18.31 21.69
C MET A 1 6.95 17.86 22.16
N ALA A 2 6.94 17.35 23.35
CA ALA A 2 5.82 17.00 24.23
C ALA A 2 5.21 15.61 24.09
N THR A 3 5.83 14.71 24.81
CA THR A 3 5.35 13.46 25.37
C THR A 3 4.27 13.72 26.43
N ILE A 4 3.15 13.03 26.38
CA ILE A 4 2.25 12.93 27.54
C ILE A 4 1.96 11.44 27.82
N LEU A 5 2.58 10.96 28.89
CA LEU A 5 2.24 9.74 29.61
C LEU A 5 1.00 10.01 30.48
N GLN A 6 -0.01 9.14 30.43
CA GLN A 6 -0.95 9.01 31.52
C GLN A 6 -1.08 7.55 31.95
N LYS A 7 -0.56 7.29 33.16
CA LYS A 7 -0.85 6.13 33.98
C LYS A 7 -2.26 6.24 34.57
N SER A 8 -3.05 5.18 34.49
CA SER A 8 -4.16 4.99 35.42
C SER A 8 -4.11 3.57 35.97
N GLY A 9 -3.95 3.50 37.28
CA GLY A 9 -3.90 2.29 38.06
C GLY A 9 -5.27 1.64 38.24
N VAL A 10 -5.28 0.33 38.33
CA VAL A 10 -6.43 -0.46 38.75
C VAL A 10 -6.12 -1.11 40.07
N LYS A 11 -6.98 -0.86 41.05
CA LYS A 11 -6.98 -1.40 42.41
C LYS A 11 -7.43 -2.84 42.39
N SER A 12 -6.71 -3.67 43.15
CA SER A 12 -7.14 -5.01 43.55
C SER A 12 -8.29 -4.94 44.59
N LEU A 13 -9.28 -5.77 44.42
CA LEU A 13 -10.23 -6.11 45.48
C LEU A 13 -10.15 -7.61 45.75
N ALA A 14 -9.68 -7.90 46.95
CA ALA A 14 -9.76 -9.21 47.58
C ALA A 14 -11.17 -9.42 48.11
N ASN A 15 -11.71 -10.59 47.94
CA ASN A 15 -12.69 -11.15 48.91
C ASN A 15 -12.57 -12.66 48.95
N GLY A 16 -12.34 -13.08 50.16
CA GLY A 16 -12.24 -14.43 50.63
C GLY A 16 -13.55 -15.15 50.77
N ASN A 17 -13.48 -16.45 50.79
CA ASN A 17 -14.15 -17.25 51.82
C ASN A 17 -13.50 -18.63 51.96
N SER A 18 -13.31 -18.94 53.22
CA SER A 18 -12.85 -20.14 53.87
C SER A 18 -13.84 -21.31 53.72
N LEU A 19 -13.38 -22.54 53.64
CA LEU A 19 -13.89 -23.64 54.47
C LEU A 19 -12.94 -24.84 54.48
N VAL A 20 -12.68 -25.25 55.68
CA VAL A 20 -11.85 -26.28 56.29
C VAL A 20 -12.28 -27.69 55.89
N HIS A 21 -11.34 -28.63 55.72
CA HIS A 21 -11.40 -29.94 56.36
C HIS A 21 -10.01 -30.59 56.49
N ALA A 22 -9.70 -30.98 57.68
CA ALA A 22 -8.53 -31.72 58.14
C ALA A 22 -8.75 -33.25 58.01
N HIS A 23 -7.64 -33.96 57.81
CA HIS A 23 -7.26 -35.26 58.40
C HIS A 23 -5.98 -35.72 57.72
N GLU A 24 -5.04 -36.09 58.32
CA GLU A 24 -4.49 -36.87 59.44
C GLU A 24 -3.07 -37.36 59.03
N VAL A 25 -2.23 -37.34 59.99
CA VAL A 25 -0.80 -37.65 60.05
C VAL A 25 -0.53 -39.14 59.87
N HIS A 26 0.52 -39.54 59.19
CA HIS A 26 1.25 -40.75 59.53
C HIS A 26 2.78 -40.53 59.43
N ASP A 27 3.39 -40.72 60.59
CA ASP A 27 4.80 -40.86 60.87
C ASP A 27 5.44 -41.96 60.05
N MET A 28 6.72 -41.79 59.67
CA MET A 28 7.82 -42.71 59.92
C MET A 28 9.16 -42.24 59.37
N ALA A 29 10.05 -41.95 60.29
CA ALA A 29 11.46 -42.24 60.55
C ALA A 29 12.55 -42.23 59.41
N PRO A 30 13.82 -42.01 59.78
CA PRO A 30 14.85 -41.40 58.96
C PRO A 30 15.75 -42.45 58.26
N ILE A 31 16.30 -42.12 57.09
CA ILE A 31 17.35 -42.89 56.44
C ILE A 31 18.58 -42.02 56.19
N GLN A 32 19.63 -42.45 56.87
CA GLN A 32 21.06 -42.36 56.78
C GLN A 32 21.71 -41.54 55.66
N GLU A 33 22.60 -40.66 56.10
CA GLU A 33 23.65 -40.01 55.33
C GLU A 33 24.66 -41.01 54.74
N LEU A 34 25.01 -40.83 53.47
CA LEU A 34 26.25 -41.37 52.84
C LEU A 34 27.07 -40.24 52.24
N PRO A 35 28.39 -40.42 52.12
CA PRO A 35 29.35 -39.30 52.16
C PRO A 35 29.54 -38.61 50.81
N VAL A 36 29.85 -37.33 50.91
CA VAL A 36 30.20 -36.38 49.83
C VAL A 36 31.50 -36.79 49.18
N GLU A 37 31.50 -37.14 47.91
CA GLU A 37 32.66 -37.09 47.03
C GLU A 37 32.78 -35.72 46.39
N GLN A 38 33.95 -35.09 46.61
CA GLN A 38 34.35 -33.81 46.05
C GLN A 38 34.66 -33.98 44.57
N VAL A 39 33.94 -33.23 43.71
CA VAL A 39 34.25 -33.05 42.28
C VAL A 39 34.72 -31.62 42.09
N PRO A 40 35.77 -31.34 41.30
CA PRO A 40 36.42 -30.04 41.23
C PRO A 40 35.59 -29.00 40.52
N SER A 41 35.63 -27.78 41.07
CA SER A 41 35.06 -26.55 40.53
C SER A 41 35.63 -26.23 39.16
N ASN A 42 34.82 -26.41 38.13
CA ASN A 42 35.04 -25.74 36.85
C ASN A 42 34.28 -24.43 36.87
N GLU A 43 35.03 -23.37 36.62
CA GLU A 43 34.57 -22.02 36.44
C GLU A 43 33.50 -21.98 35.32
N ILE A 44 32.27 -21.70 35.69
CA ILE A 44 31.18 -21.38 34.74
C ILE A 44 31.33 -19.91 34.39
N ASN A 45 31.82 -19.67 33.20
CA ASN A 45 31.83 -18.37 32.57
C ASN A 45 30.41 -17.77 32.54
N SER A 46 30.39 -16.52 32.92
CA SER A 46 29.32 -15.54 32.88
C SER A 46 28.19 -15.82 31.90
N GLU A 47 27.02 -15.91 32.45
CA GLU A 47 25.74 -15.80 31.78
C GLU A 47 25.72 -14.62 30.80
N THR A 48 25.66 -14.93 29.52
CA THR A 48 25.20 -14.00 28.54
C THR A 48 23.68 -13.90 28.71
N ALA A 49 23.23 -12.84 29.35
CA ALA A 49 21.80 -12.48 29.37
C ALA A 49 21.26 -12.53 27.95
N PRO A 50 20.07 -13.07 27.70
CA PRO A 50 19.45 -12.99 26.39
C PRO A 50 19.27 -11.51 26.06
N GLN A 51 20.01 -11.03 25.07
CA GLN A 51 19.78 -9.73 24.47
C GLN A 51 18.34 -9.73 24.01
N LEU A 52 17.54 -8.84 24.60
CA LEU A 52 16.25 -8.46 24.06
C LEU A 52 16.51 -7.99 22.63
N VAL A 53 16.20 -8.84 21.66
CA VAL A 53 16.12 -8.44 20.27
C VAL A 53 15.01 -7.41 20.26
N GLU A 54 15.39 -6.13 20.16
CA GLU A 54 14.42 -5.07 19.86
C GLU A 54 13.72 -5.54 18.61
N ASP A 55 12.42 -5.80 18.69
CA ASP A 55 11.58 -6.13 17.54
C ASP A 55 11.65 -4.93 16.59
N GLU A 56 12.57 -4.99 15.62
CA GLU A 56 12.62 -4.02 14.53
C GLU A 56 11.23 -4.01 13.88
N GLU A 57 10.57 -2.86 13.92
CA GLU A 57 9.27 -2.70 13.28
C GLU A 57 9.40 -3.13 11.81
N PRO A 58 8.59 -4.09 11.33
CA PRO A 58 8.77 -4.63 10.00
C PRO A 58 8.55 -3.54 8.95
N GLU A 59 9.57 -3.25 8.16
CA GLU A 59 9.46 -2.37 7.00
C GLU A 59 8.42 -2.92 6.01
N ILE A 60 7.35 -2.17 5.82
CA ILE A 60 6.28 -2.50 4.87
C ILE A 60 6.57 -1.77 3.56
N ASP A 61 6.93 -2.52 2.53
CA ASP A 61 7.15 -1.98 1.19
C ASP A 61 5.80 -1.71 0.50
N ILE A 62 5.56 -0.43 0.18
CA ILE A 62 4.35 0.04 -0.52
C ILE A 62 4.69 0.26 -1.98
N VAL A 63 4.04 -0.46 -2.88
CA VAL A 63 4.22 -0.33 -4.31
C VAL A 63 3.01 0.37 -4.92
N ILE A 64 3.22 1.53 -5.55
CA ILE A 64 2.19 2.21 -6.33
C ILE A 64 2.11 1.57 -7.71
N ASN A 65 0.97 0.95 -8.01
CA ASN A 65 0.77 0.19 -9.24
C ASN A 65 0.11 1.03 -10.34
N ASN A 66 -0.74 1.99 -9.96
CA ASN A 66 -1.46 2.80 -10.92
C ASN A 66 -1.89 4.14 -10.30
N VAL A 67 -1.67 5.21 -11.04
CA VAL A 67 -2.18 6.55 -10.75
C VAL A 67 -3.10 6.96 -11.88
N VAL A 68 -4.34 7.30 -11.54
CA VAL A 68 -5.33 7.82 -12.47
C VAL A 68 -5.48 9.32 -12.24
N CYS A 69 -5.28 10.10 -13.28
CA CYS A 69 -5.50 11.55 -13.25
C CYS A 69 -6.55 11.99 -14.26
N SER A 70 -7.11 13.17 -14.04
CA SER A 70 -8.06 13.81 -14.95
C SER A 70 -7.70 15.28 -15.12
N PHE A 71 -7.88 15.79 -16.35
CA PHE A 71 -7.70 17.20 -16.68
C PHE A 71 -8.68 17.62 -17.82
N SER A 72 -8.73 18.90 -18.12
CA SER A 72 -9.55 19.45 -19.20
C SER A 72 -8.69 20.30 -20.14
N VAL A 73 -9.07 20.32 -21.43
CA VAL A 73 -8.38 21.13 -22.44
C VAL A 73 -9.18 22.39 -22.85
N ARG A 74 -10.30 22.66 -22.23
CA ARG A 74 -11.18 23.85 -22.44
C ARG A 74 -11.57 24.11 -23.92
N CYS A 75 -11.53 23.10 -24.77
CA CYS A 75 -12.03 23.18 -26.13
C CYS A 75 -12.84 21.94 -26.48
N HIS A 76 -13.72 22.07 -27.43
CA HIS A 76 -14.40 20.91 -28.01
C HIS A 76 -13.44 20.13 -28.88
N LEU A 77 -13.46 18.81 -28.75
CA LEU A 77 -12.59 17.92 -29.50
C LEU A 77 -13.41 17.12 -30.52
N ASN A 78 -13.04 17.25 -31.78
CA ASN A 78 -13.59 16.39 -32.83
C ASN A 78 -12.90 15.02 -32.75
N LEU A 79 -13.58 14.04 -32.14
CA LEU A 79 -13.05 12.71 -31.93
C LEU A 79 -12.72 11.97 -33.24
N ARG A 80 -13.42 12.30 -34.32
CA ARG A 80 -13.19 11.70 -35.62
C ARG A 80 -11.84 12.19 -36.22
N ASP A 81 -11.55 13.48 -36.08
CA ASP A 81 -10.29 14.07 -36.55
C ASP A 81 -9.13 13.52 -35.75
N ILE A 82 -9.30 13.37 -34.43
CA ILE A 82 -8.28 12.73 -33.57
C ILE A 82 -8.03 11.28 -34.01
N ALA A 83 -9.11 10.55 -34.35
CA ALA A 83 -9.00 9.16 -34.78
C ALA A 83 -8.32 8.98 -36.13
N LEU A 84 -8.51 9.93 -37.06
CA LEU A 84 -7.93 9.88 -38.40
C LEU A 84 -6.47 10.35 -38.44
N ASN A 85 -6.14 11.39 -37.67
CA ASN A 85 -4.85 12.06 -37.73
C ASN A 85 -3.94 11.76 -36.53
N GLY A 86 -4.48 11.16 -35.47
CA GLY A 86 -3.73 10.85 -34.25
C GLY A 86 -2.89 9.59 -34.38
N VAL A 87 -1.78 9.55 -33.62
CA VAL A 87 -0.90 8.39 -33.53
C VAL A 87 -1.25 7.55 -32.28
N ASN A 88 -1.29 6.22 -32.43
CA ASN A 88 -1.65 5.26 -31.37
C ASN A 88 -3.05 5.53 -30.78
N VAL A 89 -4.02 5.79 -31.64
CA VAL A 89 -5.39 6.16 -31.30
C VAL A 89 -6.37 5.07 -31.71
N GLU A 90 -7.35 4.82 -30.85
CA GLU A 90 -8.46 3.90 -31.08
C GLU A 90 -9.78 4.63 -30.82
N PHE A 91 -10.67 4.68 -31.81
CA PHE A 91 -11.98 5.31 -31.67
C PHE A 91 -13.03 4.30 -31.22
N ARG A 92 -13.53 4.48 -29.99
CA ARG A 92 -14.58 3.65 -29.40
C ARG A 92 -15.93 4.38 -29.49
N ARG A 93 -16.63 4.17 -30.62
CA ARG A 93 -17.90 4.81 -30.87
C ARG A 93 -18.98 4.51 -29.85
N GLU A 94 -19.02 3.27 -29.37
CA GLU A 94 -19.96 2.79 -28.35
C GLU A 94 -19.87 3.62 -27.05
N ASN A 95 -18.69 4.04 -26.68
CA ASN A 95 -18.43 4.81 -25.46
C ASN A 95 -18.34 6.33 -25.72
N GLY A 96 -18.45 6.78 -26.97
CA GLY A 96 -18.31 8.19 -27.34
C GLY A 96 -16.97 8.80 -26.97
N MET A 97 -15.88 8.01 -27.01
CA MET A 97 -14.54 8.44 -26.64
C MET A 97 -13.47 7.91 -27.58
N VAL A 98 -12.33 8.57 -27.56
CA VAL A 98 -11.10 8.14 -28.21
C VAL A 98 -10.11 7.71 -27.14
N THR A 99 -9.43 6.59 -27.35
CA THR A 99 -8.33 6.12 -26.50
C THR A 99 -7.02 6.40 -27.21
N MET A 100 -6.10 7.10 -26.53
CA MET A 100 -4.74 7.39 -27.03
C MET A 100 -3.72 6.76 -26.08
N LYS A 101 -2.63 6.18 -26.63
CA LYS A 101 -1.59 5.52 -25.83
C LYS A 101 -0.26 6.21 -26.00
N LEU A 102 0.45 6.44 -24.87
CA LEU A 102 1.86 6.86 -24.86
C LEU A 102 2.74 5.68 -24.45
N ARG A 103 3.97 5.66 -24.95
CA ARG A 103 4.98 4.64 -24.59
C ARG A 103 5.87 5.08 -23.42
N ARG A 104 6.06 6.40 -23.27
CA ARG A 104 6.90 7.01 -22.21
C ARG A 104 6.25 8.30 -21.73
N PRO A 105 5.77 8.36 -20.47
CA PRO A 105 5.49 7.20 -19.62
C PRO A 105 4.44 6.28 -20.27
N TYR A 106 4.48 4.98 -19.94
CA TYR A 106 3.51 4.04 -20.49
C TYR A 106 2.14 4.28 -19.86
N THR A 107 1.28 4.96 -20.60
CA THR A 107 -0.02 5.41 -20.12
C THR A 107 -1.07 5.36 -21.24
N THR A 108 -2.33 5.35 -20.84
CA THR A 108 -3.48 5.39 -21.74
C THR A 108 -4.40 6.54 -21.35
N ALA A 109 -4.75 7.38 -22.29
CA ALA A 109 -5.74 8.44 -22.09
C ALA A 109 -7.07 8.09 -22.75
N SER A 110 -8.15 8.34 -22.04
CA SER A 110 -9.52 8.39 -22.59
C SER A 110 -9.89 9.84 -22.80
N ILE A 111 -10.27 10.19 -24.02
CA ILE A 111 -10.53 11.55 -24.50
C ILE A 111 -11.99 11.67 -24.94
N TRP A 112 -12.70 12.60 -24.36
CA TRP A 112 -14.09 12.89 -24.71
C TRP A 112 -14.22 14.19 -25.51
N SER A 113 -15.25 14.29 -26.32
CA SER A 113 -15.56 15.47 -27.13
C SER A 113 -15.73 16.76 -26.32
N SER A 114 -16.11 16.64 -25.04
CA SER A 114 -16.19 17.76 -24.09
C SER A 114 -14.84 18.38 -23.71
N GLY A 115 -13.73 17.81 -24.17
CA GLY A 115 -12.38 18.23 -23.75
C GLY A 115 -11.93 17.69 -22.39
N ARG A 116 -12.73 16.81 -21.74
CA ARG A 116 -12.28 16.08 -20.55
C ARG A 116 -11.42 14.92 -20.99
N ILE A 117 -10.32 14.72 -20.24
CA ILE A 117 -9.36 13.63 -20.48
C ILE A 117 -9.05 12.95 -19.16
N THR A 118 -9.02 11.62 -19.17
CA THR A 118 -8.60 10.80 -18.04
C THR A 118 -7.42 9.93 -18.45
N CYS A 119 -6.32 9.96 -17.70
CA CYS A 119 -5.13 9.16 -17.95
C CYS A 119 -4.96 8.10 -16.88
N THR A 120 -4.49 6.91 -17.28
CA THR A 120 -4.22 5.78 -16.40
C THR A 120 -2.92 5.07 -16.83
N GLY A 121 -2.29 4.34 -15.92
CA GLY A 121 -1.08 3.55 -16.18
C GLY A 121 0.22 4.17 -15.62
N ALA A 122 0.20 5.39 -15.13
CA ALA A 122 1.34 5.98 -14.43
C ALA A 122 1.57 5.29 -13.08
N THR A 123 2.83 5.22 -12.63
CA THR A 123 3.23 4.63 -11.34
C THR A 123 3.62 5.69 -10.30
N SER A 124 3.59 6.97 -10.68
CA SER A 124 3.77 8.11 -9.77
C SER A 124 2.88 9.28 -10.22
N GLU A 125 2.62 10.22 -9.29
CA GLU A 125 1.85 11.44 -9.59
C GLU A 125 2.58 12.33 -10.58
N GLU A 126 3.92 12.39 -10.51
CA GLU A 126 4.77 13.12 -11.46
C GLU A 126 4.65 12.53 -12.87
N GLN A 127 4.77 11.21 -13.01
CA GLN A 127 4.58 10.55 -14.30
C GLN A 127 3.18 10.80 -14.86
N ALA A 128 2.15 10.82 -14.01
CA ALA A 128 0.80 11.15 -14.40
C ALA A 128 0.67 12.59 -14.93
N LYS A 129 1.34 13.57 -14.28
CA LYS A 129 1.37 14.98 -14.71
C LYS A 129 2.13 15.13 -16.04
N ILE A 130 3.28 14.47 -16.19
CA ILE A 130 4.06 14.45 -17.46
C ILE A 130 3.22 13.85 -18.60
N ALA A 131 2.55 12.70 -18.35
CA ALA A 131 1.69 12.07 -19.35
C ALA A 131 0.54 12.99 -19.78
N ALA A 132 -0.12 13.64 -18.82
CA ALA A 132 -1.21 14.57 -19.08
C ALA A 132 -0.79 15.73 -19.98
N ARG A 133 0.35 16.37 -19.70
CA ARG A 133 0.92 17.43 -20.54
C ARG A 133 1.27 16.93 -21.95
N ARG A 134 1.83 15.73 -22.09
CA ARG A 134 2.14 15.13 -23.40
C ARG A 134 0.87 14.85 -24.22
N TYR A 135 -0.21 14.39 -23.62
CA TYR A 135 -1.50 14.25 -24.30
C TYR A 135 -2.06 15.60 -24.77
N ALA A 136 -1.99 16.62 -23.92
CA ALA A 136 -2.37 17.98 -24.29
C ALA A 136 -1.56 18.46 -25.49
N ARG A 137 -0.24 18.23 -25.49
CA ARG A 137 0.64 18.60 -26.62
C ARG A 137 0.33 17.81 -27.90
N CYS A 138 0.00 16.53 -27.82
CA CYS A 138 -0.42 15.74 -28.97
C CYS A 138 -1.69 16.35 -29.61
N LEU A 139 -2.66 16.78 -28.81
CA LEU A 139 -3.86 17.44 -29.31
C LEU A 139 -3.57 18.82 -29.93
N GLN A 140 -2.63 19.59 -29.36
CA GLN A 140 -2.18 20.85 -29.99
C GLN A 140 -1.55 20.61 -31.35
N LYS A 141 -0.72 19.58 -31.50
CA LYS A 141 -0.09 19.21 -32.79
C LYS A 141 -1.16 18.78 -33.84
N LEU A 142 -2.31 18.32 -33.41
CA LEU A 142 -3.47 18.04 -34.29
C LEU A 142 -4.30 19.30 -34.64
N GLY A 143 -3.88 20.49 -34.19
CA GLY A 143 -4.54 21.76 -34.51
C GLY A 143 -5.61 22.22 -33.52
N PHE A 144 -5.83 21.49 -32.41
CA PHE A 144 -6.79 21.92 -31.40
C PHE A 144 -6.23 23.05 -30.52
N GLN A 145 -7.07 24.04 -30.16
CA GLN A 145 -6.72 25.13 -29.27
C GLN A 145 -6.78 24.68 -27.80
N VAL A 146 -5.80 23.88 -27.40
CA VAL A 146 -5.75 23.24 -26.09
C VAL A 146 -5.26 24.23 -25.03
N ARG A 147 -6.01 24.34 -23.93
CA ARG A 147 -5.60 25.01 -22.68
C ARG A 147 -5.62 23.97 -21.56
N PHE A 148 -4.45 23.64 -21.02
CA PHE A 148 -4.32 22.67 -19.93
C PHE A 148 -4.91 23.24 -18.64
N HIS A 149 -5.90 22.58 -18.09
CA HIS A 149 -6.64 23.09 -16.92
C HIS A 149 -7.17 21.97 -16.04
N ASN A 150 -7.28 22.26 -14.74
CA ASN A 150 -7.93 21.41 -13.74
C ASN A 150 -7.34 19.99 -13.66
N PHE A 151 -6.00 19.91 -13.67
CA PHE A 151 -5.29 18.66 -13.41
C PHE A 151 -5.52 18.21 -11.99
N ARG A 152 -5.91 16.94 -11.81
CA ARG A 152 -6.03 16.33 -10.50
C ARG A 152 -5.82 14.84 -10.58
N VAL A 153 -5.20 14.27 -9.56
CA VAL A 153 -5.20 12.84 -9.31
C VAL A 153 -6.57 12.46 -8.77
N VAL A 154 -7.18 11.43 -9.33
CA VAL A 154 -8.53 10.98 -8.95
C VAL A 154 -8.56 9.64 -8.25
N ASN A 155 -7.57 8.78 -8.57
CA ASN A 155 -7.46 7.46 -7.97
C ASN A 155 -6.03 6.95 -8.00
N VAL A 156 -5.62 6.32 -6.91
CA VAL A 156 -4.32 5.66 -6.76
C VAL A 156 -4.54 4.25 -6.29
N LEU A 157 -3.89 3.29 -6.94
CA LEU A 157 -3.86 1.89 -6.57
C LEU A 157 -2.46 1.56 -6.04
N GLY A 158 -2.41 1.17 -4.77
CA GLY A 158 -1.19 0.68 -4.12
C GLY A 158 -1.35 -0.76 -3.66
N THR A 159 -0.25 -1.46 -3.52
CA THR A 159 -0.19 -2.79 -2.91
C THR A 159 0.94 -2.87 -1.90
N CYS A 160 0.68 -3.59 -0.81
CA CYS A 160 1.72 -3.96 0.15
C CYS A 160 1.59 -5.44 0.51
N SER A 161 2.63 -5.99 1.13
CA SER A 161 2.64 -7.38 1.55
C SER A 161 3.14 -7.46 2.98
N MET A 162 2.26 -7.94 3.87
CA MET A 162 2.60 -8.17 5.27
C MET A 162 3.56 -9.35 5.41
N PRO A 163 4.49 -9.32 6.37
CA PRO A 163 5.42 -10.44 6.62
C PRO A 163 4.74 -11.69 7.20
N PHE A 164 3.43 -11.62 7.46
CA PHE A 164 2.62 -12.68 8.04
C PHE A 164 1.35 -12.94 7.22
N ALA A 165 0.76 -14.11 7.37
CA ALA A 165 -0.57 -14.44 6.87
C ALA A 165 -1.66 -13.89 7.81
N ILE A 166 -2.86 -13.64 7.29
CA ILE A 166 -3.94 -13.02 8.03
C ILE A 166 -5.14 -13.97 8.13
N LYS A 167 -5.72 -14.09 9.33
CA LYS A 167 -6.97 -14.82 9.60
C LYS A 167 -8.16 -13.93 9.18
N ILE A 168 -8.41 -13.84 7.87
CA ILE A 168 -9.36 -12.87 7.29
C ILE A 168 -10.82 -13.11 7.73
N THR A 169 -11.20 -14.35 8.00
CA THR A 169 -12.55 -14.67 8.51
C THR A 169 -12.76 -14.05 9.88
N ALA A 170 -11.86 -14.29 10.84
CA ALA A 170 -11.94 -13.71 12.16
C ALA A 170 -11.83 -12.17 12.15
N PHE A 171 -11.00 -11.63 11.24
CA PHE A 171 -10.91 -10.19 11.01
C PHE A 171 -12.25 -9.61 10.54
N SER A 172 -12.90 -10.22 9.56
CA SER A 172 -14.20 -9.75 9.05
C SER A 172 -15.32 -9.84 10.09
N GLU A 173 -15.29 -10.87 10.94
CA GLU A 173 -16.26 -11.04 12.03
C GLU A 173 -16.14 -9.95 13.09
N LYS A 174 -14.90 -9.54 13.44
CA LYS A 174 -14.67 -8.45 14.41
C LYS A 174 -15.05 -7.09 13.87
N PHE A 175 -14.79 -6.82 12.58
CA PHE A 175 -14.97 -5.51 11.95
C PHE A 175 -16.17 -5.45 10.98
N ARG A 176 -17.28 -6.11 11.30
CA ARG A 176 -18.48 -6.22 10.43
C ARG A 176 -19.00 -4.88 9.89
N ASP A 177 -18.85 -3.80 10.64
CA ASP A 177 -19.33 -2.47 10.27
C ASP A 177 -18.53 -1.84 9.10
N CYS A 178 -17.27 -2.25 8.94
CA CYS A 178 -16.34 -1.70 7.94
C CYS A 178 -15.80 -2.75 6.97
N ALA A 179 -15.99 -4.04 7.27
CA ALA A 179 -15.47 -5.18 6.53
C ALA A 179 -16.61 -6.01 5.91
N GLU A 180 -16.51 -6.22 4.60
CA GLU A 180 -17.41 -7.09 3.83
C GLU A 180 -16.59 -8.30 3.36
N TYR A 181 -17.05 -9.51 3.66
CA TYR A 181 -16.40 -10.74 3.23
C TYR A 181 -17.40 -11.75 2.70
N GLU A 182 -17.34 -11.98 1.40
CA GLU A 182 -18.14 -12.96 0.67
C GLU A 182 -17.19 -13.88 -0.12
N PRO A 183 -16.73 -14.98 0.50
CA PRO A 183 -15.71 -15.85 -0.08
C PRO A 183 -16.12 -16.47 -1.43
N GLU A 184 -17.39 -16.65 -1.67
CA GLU A 184 -17.93 -17.16 -2.93
C GLU A 184 -17.78 -16.17 -4.11
N LEU A 185 -17.81 -14.85 -3.81
CA LEU A 185 -17.66 -13.80 -4.82
C LEU A 185 -16.22 -13.31 -4.94
N HIS A 186 -15.50 -13.20 -3.82
CA HIS A 186 -14.15 -12.66 -3.81
C HIS A 186 -13.31 -13.24 -2.65
N PRO A 187 -12.06 -13.69 -2.92
CA PRO A 187 -11.23 -14.35 -1.90
C PRO A 187 -10.65 -13.41 -0.85
N GLY A 188 -10.81 -12.10 -0.98
CA GLY A 188 -10.32 -11.10 -0.04
C GLY A 188 -11.44 -10.33 0.65
N VAL A 189 -11.19 -9.93 1.91
CA VAL A 189 -12.05 -9.03 2.66
C VAL A 189 -11.94 -7.62 2.09
N THR A 190 -13.07 -6.97 1.85
CA THR A 190 -13.14 -5.55 1.50
C THR A 190 -13.32 -4.73 2.77
N TYR A 191 -12.33 -3.90 3.11
CA TYR A 191 -12.37 -3.01 4.27
C TYR A 191 -12.43 -1.55 3.81
N LYS A 192 -13.37 -0.78 4.36
CA LYS A 192 -13.61 0.63 3.97
C LYS A 192 -13.23 1.57 5.10
N ILE A 193 -12.29 2.48 4.82
CA ILE A 193 -11.87 3.56 5.73
C ILE A 193 -12.61 4.84 5.32
N LYS A 194 -13.13 5.57 6.32
CA LYS A 194 -13.84 6.85 6.09
C LYS A 194 -12.89 8.04 5.98
N GLN A 195 -11.82 8.04 6.81
CA GLN A 195 -10.78 9.08 6.85
C GLN A 195 -9.40 8.46 7.13
N PRO A 196 -8.46 8.52 6.14
CA PRO A 196 -8.68 8.96 4.76
C PRO A 196 -9.66 8.06 4.01
N LYS A 197 -10.37 8.59 3.00
CA LYS A 197 -11.30 7.78 2.23
C LYS A 197 -10.54 6.76 1.37
N ALA A 198 -10.48 5.52 1.85
CA ALA A 198 -9.78 4.44 1.17
C ALA A 198 -10.59 3.13 1.22
N THR A 199 -10.36 2.28 0.24
CA THR A 199 -10.90 0.92 0.19
C THR A 199 -9.74 -0.06 0.09
N LEU A 200 -9.68 -1.01 1.02
CA LEU A 200 -8.64 -2.03 1.07
C LEU A 200 -9.23 -3.39 0.74
N LYS A 201 -8.47 -4.21 0.03
CA LYS A 201 -8.74 -5.63 -0.16
C LYS A 201 -7.64 -6.42 0.53
N ILE A 202 -8.02 -7.15 1.56
CA ILE A 202 -7.12 -7.88 2.47
C ILE A 202 -7.24 -9.36 2.15
N PHE A 203 -6.11 -10.00 1.84
CA PHE A 203 -6.05 -11.41 1.49
C PHE A 203 -5.42 -12.23 2.62
N SER A 204 -5.81 -13.49 2.74
CA SER A 204 -5.27 -14.44 3.72
C SER A 204 -3.75 -14.63 3.62
N THR A 205 -3.18 -14.41 2.44
CA THR A 205 -1.73 -14.46 2.19
C THR A 205 -0.93 -13.30 2.82
N GLY A 206 -1.59 -12.30 3.40
CA GLY A 206 -0.97 -11.07 3.87
C GLY A 206 -0.81 -9.97 2.79
N SER A 207 -1.25 -10.22 1.56
CA SER A 207 -1.27 -9.20 0.52
C SER A 207 -2.45 -8.26 0.75
N ILE A 208 -2.21 -6.95 0.64
CA ILE A 208 -3.23 -5.92 0.78
C ILE A 208 -3.17 -5.01 -0.45
N THR A 209 -4.31 -4.78 -1.06
CA THR A 209 -4.48 -3.82 -2.16
C THR A 209 -5.26 -2.63 -1.64
N VAL A 210 -4.76 -1.42 -1.85
CA VAL A 210 -5.35 -0.18 -1.38
C VAL A 210 -5.74 0.69 -2.56
N THR A 211 -6.95 1.24 -2.52
CA THR A 211 -7.45 2.22 -3.49
C THR A 211 -7.83 3.49 -2.73
N ALA A 212 -7.18 4.61 -3.05
CA ALA A 212 -7.40 5.90 -2.42
C ALA A 212 -7.30 7.06 -3.43
N ARG A 213 -7.42 8.32 -2.98
CA ARG A 213 -7.42 9.50 -3.86
C ARG A 213 -6.03 10.03 -4.16
N SER A 214 -5.05 9.81 -3.25
CA SER A 214 -3.66 10.26 -3.36
C SER A 214 -2.70 9.17 -2.89
N VAL A 215 -1.43 9.30 -3.19
CA VAL A 215 -0.36 8.42 -2.68
C VAL A 215 -0.28 8.51 -1.16
N GLN A 216 -0.44 9.72 -0.61
CA GLN A 216 -0.44 9.95 0.83
C GLN A 216 -1.61 9.24 1.53
N ASP A 217 -2.82 9.27 0.94
CA ASP A 217 -3.96 8.54 1.48
C ASP A 217 -3.73 7.01 1.46
N VAL A 218 -3.00 6.49 0.47
CA VAL A 218 -2.60 5.06 0.43
C VAL A 218 -1.69 4.74 1.61
N GLN A 219 -0.68 5.58 1.89
CA GLN A 219 0.23 5.39 3.03
C GLN A 219 -0.54 5.40 4.35
N HIS A 220 -1.32 6.44 4.62
CA HIS A 220 -2.12 6.55 5.84
C HIS A 220 -3.11 5.38 6.00
N ALA A 221 -3.69 4.87 4.89
CA ALA A 221 -4.56 3.72 4.95
C ALA A 221 -3.83 2.43 5.36
N ILE A 222 -2.56 2.27 4.94
CA ILE A 222 -1.72 1.13 5.33
C ILE A 222 -1.28 1.25 6.78
N GLU A 223 -0.86 2.44 7.23
CA GLU A 223 -0.54 2.71 8.63
C GLU A 223 -1.74 2.43 9.55
N HIS A 224 -2.93 2.83 9.13
CA HIS A 224 -4.17 2.57 9.88
C HIS A 224 -4.51 1.07 9.97
N ILE A 225 -4.39 0.33 8.86
CA ILE A 225 -4.80 -1.08 8.84
C ILE A 225 -3.77 -2.01 9.48
N PHE A 226 -2.50 -1.64 9.52
CA PHE A 226 -1.42 -2.48 10.03
C PHE A 226 -1.68 -3.01 11.45
N PRO A 227 -1.92 -2.19 12.48
CA PRO A 227 -2.18 -2.67 13.83
C PRO A 227 -3.40 -3.59 13.90
N LEU A 228 -4.43 -3.32 13.08
CA LEU A 228 -5.66 -4.12 13.06
C LEU A 228 -5.41 -5.52 12.49
N VAL A 229 -4.66 -5.64 11.39
CA VAL A 229 -4.35 -6.96 10.79
C VAL A 229 -3.28 -7.71 11.59
N TYR A 230 -2.42 -7.01 12.31
CA TYR A 230 -1.38 -7.60 13.15
C TYR A 230 -1.98 -8.46 14.29
N GLU A 231 -3.11 -8.05 14.84
CA GLU A 231 -3.85 -8.82 15.85
C GLU A 231 -4.30 -10.20 15.31
N PHE A 232 -4.62 -10.27 14.01
CA PHE A 232 -5.09 -11.49 13.33
C PHE A 232 -3.98 -12.23 12.57
N ARG A 233 -2.73 -11.96 12.91
CA ARG A 233 -1.59 -12.62 12.25
C ARG A 233 -1.62 -14.13 12.45
N LYS A 234 -1.22 -14.85 11.43
CA LYS A 234 -0.96 -16.29 11.46
C LYS A 234 0.49 -16.49 11.04
N LEU A 235 1.25 -17.23 11.85
CA LEU A 235 2.60 -17.63 11.45
C LEU A 235 2.51 -18.46 10.16
N ARG A 236 3.37 -18.16 9.22
CA ARG A 236 3.49 -18.92 7.99
C ARG A 236 4.14 -20.27 8.29
N THR A 237 3.75 -21.30 7.56
CA THR A 237 4.52 -22.53 7.58
C THR A 237 5.89 -22.29 6.94
N PRO A 238 6.92 -23.08 7.25
CA PRO A 238 8.24 -22.93 6.61
C PRO A 238 8.16 -22.89 5.08
N VAL A 239 7.33 -23.75 4.50
CA VAL A 239 7.10 -23.82 3.04
C VAL A 239 6.44 -22.54 2.51
N ASP A 240 5.42 -22.02 3.21
CA ASP A 240 4.77 -20.76 2.83
C ASP A 240 5.74 -19.58 2.95
N GLN A 241 6.65 -19.61 3.91
CA GLN A 241 7.67 -18.61 4.11
C GLN A 241 8.65 -18.58 2.92
N GLU A 242 9.18 -19.73 2.52
CA GLU A 242 10.07 -19.85 1.35
C GLU A 242 9.40 -19.34 0.07
N ILE A 243 8.14 -19.75 -0.18
CA ILE A 243 7.37 -19.27 -1.34
C ILE A 243 7.17 -17.76 -1.30
N TRP A 244 6.92 -17.20 -0.13
CA TRP A 244 6.73 -15.75 0.03
C TRP A 244 8.04 -14.99 -0.23
N GLU A 245 9.16 -15.45 0.32
CA GLU A 245 10.49 -14.86 0.12
C GLU A 245 10.91 -14.93 -1.36
N ALA A 246 10.70 -16.06 -2.01
CA ALA A 246 10.97 -16.22 -3.43
C ALA A 246 10.17 -15.21 -4.28
N LYS A 247 8.88 -15.03 -3.97
CA LYS A 247 8.02 -14.04 -4.66
C LYS A 247 8.46 -12.60 -4.37
N ARG A 248 8.86 -12.28 -3.15
CA ARG A 248 9.38 -10.97 -2.76
C ARG A 248 10.66 -10.66 -3.53
N ASN A 249 11.62 -11.58 -3.53
CA ASN A 249 12.89 -11.44 -4.23
C ASN A 249 12.69 -11.27 -5.75
N ALA A 250 11.79 -12.06 -6.36
CA ALA A 250 11.46 -11.93 -7.78
C ALA A 250 10.86 -10.56 -8.13
N ARG A 251 10.01 -9.98 -7.26
CA ARG A 251 9.46 -8.63 -7.43
C ARG A 251 10.55 -7.56 -7.33
N THR A 252 11.45 -7.67 -6.36
CA THR A 252 12.58 -6.75 -6.18
C THR A 252 13.53 -6.77 -7.38
N LEU A 253 13.85 -7.96 -7.91
CA LEU A 253 14.66 -8.11 -9.10
C LEU A 253 13.99 -7.51 -10.34
N LYS A 254 12.69 -7.72 -10.52
CA LYS A 254 11.93 -7.14 -11.62
C LYS A 254 11.89 -5.62 -11.54
N ARG A 255 11.78 -5.04 -10.35
CA ARG A 255 11.83 -3.59 -10.12
C ARG A 255 13.20 -3.02 -10.46
N ARG A 256 14.30 -3.62 -9.95
CA ARG A 256 15.68 -3.22 -10.28
C ARG A 256 15.96 -3.30 -11.77
N TYR A 257 15.48 -4.36 -12.45
CA TYR A 257 15.63 -4.49 -13.89
C TYR A 257 14.87 -3.42 -14.68
N SER A 258 13.68 -3.02 -14.24
CA SER A 258 12.91 -1.93 -14.86
C SER A 258 13.56 -0.56 -14.61
N GLU A 259 14.16 -0.34 -13.46
CA GLU A 259 14.89 0.89 -13.10
C GLU A 259 16.22 0.98 -13.87
N SER A 260 16.96 -0.12 -14.04
CA SER A 260 18.22 -0.16 -14.81
C SER A 260 18.01 0.02 -16.32
N LYS A 261 16.81 -0.28 -16.83
CA LYS A 261 16.42 -0.06 -18.23
C LYS A 261 15.81 1.32 -18.49
N ALA A 262 15.62 2.15 -17.45
CA ALA A 262 15.38 3.57 -17.65
C ALA A 262 16.62 4.15 -18.30
N PRO A 263 16.57 4.71 -19.53
CA PRO A 263 17.75 5.25 -20.17
C PRO A 263 18.31 6.36 -19.27
N SER A 264 19.55 6.16 -18.83
CA SER A 264 20.37 7.26 -18.34
C SER A 264 20.26 8.38 -19.39
N SER A 265 19.91 9.56 -18.95
CA SER A 265 19.85 10.77 -19.73
C SER A 265 21.22 11.02 -20.42
N GLY A 266 21.34 10.55 -21.65
CA GLY A 266 22.59 10.66 -22.39
C GLY A 266 22.45 10.12 -23.78
N LEU A 267 21.55 10.68 -24.57
CA LEU A 267 21.63 10.80 -26.02
C LEU A 267 20.53 11.78 -26.45
N GLY A 268 20.95 12.90 -26.97
CA GLY A 268 20.13 14.04 -27.35
C GLY A 268 18.91 13.65 -28.17
N ILE A 269 17.78 13.80 -27.53
CA ILE A 269 16.52 14.12 -28.20
C ILE A 269 16.22 15.52 -27.71
N ASP A 270 16.32 16.43 -28.67
CA ASP A 270 16.05 17.84 -28.61
C ASP A 270 14.94 18.18 -27.61
N LEU A 271 15.31 18.73 -26.44
CA LEU A 271 14.43 19.22 -25.40
C LEU A 271 13.95 20.65 -25.66
N SER A 272 14.10 21.12 -26.90
CA SER A 272 13.70 22.47 -27.32
C SER A 272 12.17 22.68 -27.38
N ASP A 273 11.36 21.64 -27.13
CA ASP A 273 9.89 21.74 -27.19
C ASP A 273 9.20 21.86 -25.79
N GLU A 274 9.93 22.14 -24.71
CA GLU A 274 9.35 22.29 -23.36
C GLU A 274 8.84 23.71 -23.02
N GLU A 275 9.17 24.70 -23.84
CA GLU A 275 8.70 26.07 -23.62
C GLU A 275 7.40 26.27 -24.41
N ASP A 276 6.29 26.56 -23.71
CA ASP A 276 5.01 27.11 -24.13
C ASP A 276 3.74 26.32 -23.79
N ILE A 277 3.74 25.50 -22.73
CA ILE A 277 2.46 25.23 -22.07
C ILE A 277 2.30 26.26 -20.96
N VAL A 278 1.65 27.37 -21.28
CA VAL A 278 1.28 28.39 -20.27
C VAL A 278 0.35 27.69 -19.27
N ASP A 279 0.88 27.42 -18.08
CA ASP A 279 0.12 26.95 -16.95
C ASP A 279 -0.78 28.12 -16.52
N SER A 280 -2.06 28.06 -16.86
CA SER A 280 -3.04 29.12 -16.52
C SER A 280 -3.51 29.05 -15.06
N GLU A 281 -2.71 28.42 -14.18
CA GLU A 281 -3.03 28.33 -12.75
C GLU A 281 -2.63 29.60 -11.96
N GLU A 282 -1.97 30.61 -12.59
CA GLU A 282 -1.50 31.81 -11.87
C GLU A 282 -2.37 33.08 -12.06
N VAL A 283 -3.56 33.01 -12.65
CA VAL A 283 -4.43 34.18 -12.78
C VAL A 283 -5.88 33.85 -12.43
N ASP A 284 -6.18 33.56 -11.19
CA ASP A 284 -7.53 33.66 -10.63
C ASP A 284 -7.47 34.03 -9.14
N ASP A 285 -6.74 35.14 -8.80
CA ASP A 285 -7.07 35.99 -7.67
C ASP A 285 -7.33 37.39 -8.24
N TRP A 286 -8.47 37.97 -7.87
CA TRP A 286 -9.03 39.29 -8.13
C TRP A 286 -10.14 39.33 -9.19
N GLU A 287 -11.36 38.99 -8.82
CA GLU A 287 -12.61 39.74 -8.70
C GLU A 287 -13.79 38.83 -8.36
#